data_75cc969a9f05e3f6476bfac37b5af714
#
_entry.id   75cc969a9f05e3f6476bfac37b5af714
#
_cell.length_a   1.000
_cell.length_b   1.000
_cell.length_c   1.000
_cell.angle_alpha   90.00
_cell.angle_beta   90.00
_cell.angle_gamma   90.00
#
_symmetry.space_group_name_H-M   'P 1'
#
loop_
_entity.id
_entity.type
_entity.pdbx_description
1 polymer ?
#
loop_
_entity_poly.entity_id
_entity_poly.type
_entity_poly.pdbx_seq_one_letter_code
_entity_poly.pdbx_strand_id
1 'polypeptide(L)'
;MSSGERLVHIDGLRGLAVLLMVMVHAAATWAPSSPSDATVLSLLVSGLGGLAAPLFVTLLGWGLIQRPRTWQERWRQATFLFACQFGVNLSAPHLFEPFTPGILSLMGLLVLTQPWWGRQWTPRPLYNMGILCVQLMFLLLLLDPFQTPSDWGARVSTPSLAVAGWHLLLTGTYPLIPWAFFAAFGATISCYQRHEVATDILLRLSLIGLVISFATLVYSVRAEVVWALPTGDAVLTFFPANIPFLVAACTGVALLWILASTTRAVDRFSELGRTSLSVYVVHFVPFVWLYQLDETYAWSASMSALTTLVYTLVWAIIGTLWYRHVRGWSLETLLRSWMKRPSDLPHPSNSEAE
;
A
#
# COMPACT_ATOMS: atom_id res chain seq x y z
N MET A 1 -5.58 -24.15 -13.67
CA MET A 1 -4.55 -23.19 -14.14
C MET A 1 -3.18 -23.80 -13.84
N SER A 2 -2.29 -23.89 -14.83
CA SER A 2 -0.93 -24.42 -14.64
C SER A 2 -0.17 -23.52 -13.66
N SER A 3 0.57 -24.12 -12.72
CA SER A 3 1.29 -23.48 -11.61
C SER A 3 2.49 -22.64 -12.06
N GLY A 4 2.31 -21.68 -12.94
CA GLY A 4 3.42 -20.85 -13.44
C GLY A 4 3.03 -19.68 -14.32
N GLU A 5 1.77 -19.54 -14.71
CA GLU A 5 1.35 -18.47 -15.59
C GLU A 5 1.21 -17.15 -14.82
N ARG A 6 1.99 -16.17 -15.22
CA ARG A 6 2.01 -14.85 -14.58
C ARG A 6 0.78 -14.05 -14.99
N LEU A 7 0.01 -13.58 -14.02
CA LEU A 7 -1.21 -12.82 -14.26
C LEU A 7 -0.88 -11.35 -14.58
N VAL A 8 -1.06 -10.95 -15.83
CA VAL A 8 -0.74 -9.60 -16.35
C VAL A 8 -1.52 -8.52 -15.61
N HIS A 9 -2.79 -8.74 -15.33
CA HIS A 9 -3.64 -7.79 -14.61
C HIS A 9 -3.16 -7.55 -13.14
N ILE A 10 -2.56 -8.55 -12.48
CA ILE A 10 -1.98 -8.37 -11.14
C ILE A 10 -0.71 -7.50 -11.20
N ASP A 11 0.15 -7.72 -12.18
CA ASP A 11 1.29 -6.83 -12.39
C ASP A 11 0.81 -5.42 -12.77
N GLY A 12 -0.27 -5.31 -13.57
CA GLY A 12 -0.92 -4.05 -13.90
C GLY A 12 -1.46 -3.30 -12.67
N LEU A 13 -2.14 -4.01 -11.76
CA LEU A 13 -2.59 -3.44 -10.49
C LEU A 13 -1.43 -2.98 -9.60
N ARG A 14 -0.30 -3.70 -9.57
CA ARG A 14 0.92 -3.24 -8.88
C ARG A 14 1.48 -1.96 -9.47
N GLY A 15 1.48 -1.86 -10.81
CA GLY A 15 1.88 -0.65 -11.52
C GLY A 15 0.97 0.53 -11.21
N LEU A 16 -0.34 0.32 -11.19
CA LEU A 16 -1.29 1.35 -10.77
C LEU A 16 -1.06 1.74 -9.30
N ALA A 17 -0.91 0.78 -8.41
CA ALA A 17 -0.68 1.04 -6.98
C ALA A 17 0.56 1.91 -6.75
N VAL A 18 1.69 1.62 -7.42
CA VAL A 18 2.90 2.45 -7.27
C VAL A 18 2.73 3.84 -7.85
N LEU A 19 2.00 4.01 -8.94
CA LEU A 19 1.69 5.36 -9.46
C LEU A 19 0.84 6.18 -8.50
N LEU A 20 -0.18 5.56 -7.91
CA LEU A 20 -0.98 6.20 -6.87
C LEU A 20 -0.13 6.56 -5.64
N MET A 21 0.86 5.71 -5.27
CA MET A 21 1.80 6.02 -4.18
C MET A 21 2.73 7.19 -4.53
N VAL A 22 3.28 7.23 -5.74
CA VAL A 22 4.08 8.38 -6.23
C VAL A 22 3.24 9.65 -6.19
N MET A 23 2.00 9.58 -6.67
CA MET A 23 1.08 10.71 -6.69
C MET A 23 0.78 11.24 -5.28
N VAL A 24 0.47 10.36 -4.31
CA VAL A 24 0.14 10.81 -2.95
C VAL A 24 1.34 11.40 -2.22
N HIS A 25 2.55 10.88 -2.45
CA HIS A 25 3.76 11.42 -1.84
C HIS A 25 4.14 12.78 -2.45
N ALA A 26 3.98 12.94 -3.75
CA ALA A 26 4.14 14.22 -4.42
C ALA A 26 3.12 15.26 -3.92
N ALA A 27 1.85 14.85 -3.78
CA ALA A 27 0.79 15.70 -3.23
C ALA A 27 1.03 16.08 -1.76
N ALA A 28 1.61 15.18 -0.95
CA ALA A 28 1.97 15.47 0.44
C ALA A 28 3.20 16.37 0.54
N THR A 29 4.15 16.26 -0.40
CA THR A 29 5.36 17.09 -0.46
C THR A 29 5.04 18.50 -0.90
N TRP A 30 4.18 18.68 -1.92
CA TRP A 30 3.80 19.96 -2.50
C TRP A 30 2.37 20.34 -2.17
N ALA A 31 2.04 20.24 -0.88
CA ALA A 31 0.72 20.63 -0.38
C ALA A 31 0.55 22.15 -0.45
N PRO A 32 -0.55 22.67 -1.02
CA PRO A 32 -0.75 24.12 -1.07
C PRO A 32 -0.92 24.71 0.32
N SER A 33 -0.29 25.84 0.60
CA SER A 33 -0.37 26.57 1.86
C SER A 33 -1.76 27.14 2.15
N SER A 34 -2.62 27.26 1.13
CA SER A 34 -4.01 27.72 1.23
C SER A 34 -4.96 26.71 0.59
N PRO A 35 -5.69 25.91 1.39
CA PRO A 35 -6.63 24.92 0.86
C PRO A 35 -7.95 25.51 0.33
N SER A 36 -8.12 26.84 0.32
CA SER A 36 -9.38 27.52 -0.05
C SER A 36 -9.83 27.27 -1.50
N ASP A 37 -8.96 26.81 -2.38
CA ASP A 37 -9.25 26.64 -3.81
C ASP A 37 -9.26 25.16 -4.21
N ALA A 38 -10.05 24.33 -3.51
CA ALA A 38 -10.22 22.92 -3.87
C ALA A 38 -10.79 22.81 -5.30
N THR A 39 -9.93 22.34 -6.23
CA THR A 39 -10.33 22.07 -7.60
C THR A 39 -10.77 20.61 -7.74
N VAL A 40 -11.54 20.31 -8.81
CA VAL A 40 -11.87 18.91 -9.17
C VAL A 40 -10.60 18.06 -9.27
N LEU A 41 -9.50 18.64 -9.76
CA LEU A 41 -8.22 17.97 -9.90
C LEU A 41 -7.62 17.61 -8.53
N SER A 42 -7.64 18.52 -7.55
CA SER A 42 -7.13 18.25 -6.20
C SER A 42 -7.98 17.20 -5.48
N LEU A 43 -9.30 17.18 -5.68
CA LEU A 43 -10.21 16.17 -5.15
C LEU A 43 -9.92 14.78 -5.76
N LEU A 44 -9.65 14.72 -7.07
CA LEU A 44 -9.27 13.45 -7.74
C LEU A 44 -7.93 12.92 -7.21
N VAL A 45 -6.91 13.78 -7.09
CA VAL A 45 -5.59 13.39 -6.55
C VAL A 45 -5.73 12.87 -5.12
N SER A 46 -6.47 13.56 -4.26
CA SER A 46 -6.70 13.15 -2.87
C SER A 46 -7.49 11.85 -2.77
N GLY A 47 -8.58 11.73 -3.52
CA GLY A 47 -9.43 10.53 -3.51
C GLY A 47 -8.72 9.27 -4.01
N LEU A 48 -8.02 9.38 -5.14
CA LEU A 48 -7.23 8.26 -5.68
C LEU A 48 -6.03 7.92 -4.80
N GLY A 49 -5.39 8.92 -4.19
CA GLY A 49 -4.28 8.73 -3.25
C GLY A 49 -4.67 7.86 -2.07
N GLY A 50 -5.90 8.00 -1.56
CA GLY A 50 -6.43 7.17 -0.47
C GLY A 50 -6.52 5.67 -0.79
N LEU A 51 -6.50 5.26 -2.07
CA LEU A 51 -6.53 3.85 -2.50
C LEU A 51 -5.13 3.24 -2.66
N ALA A 52 -4.08 4.04 -2.72
CA ALA A 52 -2.72 3.58 -3.02
C ALA A 52 -2.24 2.50 -2.04
N ALA A 53 -2.17 2.81 -0.76
CA ALA A 53 -1.70 1.90 0.27
C ALA A 53 -2.63 0.69 0.47
N PRO A 54 -3.98 0.84 0.55
CA PRO A 54 -4.90 -0.29 0.59
C PRO A 54 -4.69 -1.28 -0.56
N LEU A 55 -4.54 -0.80 -1.79
CA LEU A 55 -4.28 -1.64 -2.96
C LEU A 55 -2.94 -2.37 -2.85
N PHE A 56 -1.88 -1.67 -2.41
CA PHE A 56 -0.55 -2.27 -2.22
C PHE A 56 -0.57 -3.41 -1.18
N VAL A 57 -1.21 -3.17 -0.04
CA VAL A 57 -1.31 -4.17 1.04
C VAL A 57 -2.20 -5.35 0.62
N THR A 58 -3.29 -5.09 -0.11
CA THR A 58 -4.14 -6.15 -0.67
C THR A 58 -3.37 -7.04 -1.66
N LEU A 59 -2.59 -6.44 -2.56
CA LEU A 59 -1.75 -7.19 -3.51
C LEU A 59 -0.64 -7.99 -2.82
N LEU A 60 -0.07 -7.47 -1.72
CA LEU A 60 0.86 -8.23 -0.89
C LEU A 60 0.16 -9.45 -0.28
N GLY A 61 -1.00 -9.25 0.34
CA GLY A 61 -1.78 -10.32 0.97
C GLY A 61 -2.16 -11.41 -0.02
N TRP A 62 -2.63 -11.02 -1.21
CA TRP A 62 -2.90 -11.94 -2.32
C TRP A 62 -1.66 -12.77 -2.69
N GLY A 63 -0.51 -12.12 -2.85
CA GLY A 63 0.73 -12.79 -3.26
C GLY A 63 1.32 -13.71 -2.19
N LEU A 64 1.16 -13.38 -0.90
CA LEU A 64 1.68 -14.19 0.20
C LEU A 64 0.97 -15.54 0.35
N ILE A 65 -0.30 -15.63 -0.05
CA ILE A 65 -1.09 -16.87 0.01
C ILE A 65 -0.83 -17.77 -1.21
N GLN A 66 -0.34 -17.22 -2.33
CA GLN A 66 -0.07 -18.01 -3.55
C GLN A 66 1.08 -19.00 -3.38
N ARG A 67 2.09 -18.66 -2.57
CA ARG A 67 3.25 -19.50 -2.32
C ARG A 67 3.57 -19.55 -0.82
N PRO A 68 3.52 -20.75 -0.20
CA PRO A 68 3.98 -20.93 1.17
C PRO A 68 5.46 -20.51 1.30
N ARG A 69 5.78 -19.78 2.35
CA ARG A 69 7.15 -19.33 2.65
C ARG A 69 7.62 -19.92 3.96
N THR A 70 8.87 -20.35 3.99
CA THR A 70 9.55 -20.75 5.23
C THR A 70 9.74 -19.54 6.14
N TRP A 71 9.94 -19.77 7.43
CA TRP A 71 10.22 -18.72 8.40
C TRP A 71 11.46 -17.89 8.01
N GLN A 72 12.49 -18.56 7.51
CA GLN A 72 13.73 -17.92 7.07
C GLN A 72 13.52 -17.00 5.84
N GLU A 73 12.70 -17.43 4.87
CA GLU A 73 12.33 -16.59 3.72
C GLU A 73 11.53 -15.36 4.15
N ARG A 74 10.63 -15.50 5.14
CA ARG A 74 9.87 -14.36 5.69
C ARG A 74 10.78 -13.36 6.37
N TRP A 75 11.71 -13.81 7.21
CA TRP A 75 12.69 -12.93 7.85
C TRP A 75 13.55 -12.19 6.83
N ARG A 76 14.09 -12.88 5.84
CA ARG A 76 14.90 -12.26 4.79
C ARG A 76 14.09 -11.18 4.05
N GLN A 77 12.85 -11.48 3.68
CA GLN A 77 12.00 -10.51 3.00
C GLN A 77 11.65 -9.33 3.90
N ALA A 78 11.29 -9.57 5.16
CA ALA A 78 10.95 -8.52 6.10
C ALA A 78 12.15 -7.58 6.36
N THR A 79 13.33 -8.13 6.62
CA THR A 79 14.57 -7.35 6.81
C THR A 79 14.87 -6.47 5.58
N PHE A 80 14.71 -7.03 4.38
CA PHE A 80 14.91 -6.27 3.15
C PHE A 80 13.93 -5.09 3.04
N LEU A 81 12.65 -5.31 3.36
CA LEU A 81 11.63 -4.25 3.32
C LEU A 81 11.87 -3.18 4.40
N PHE A 82 12.30 -3.56 5.60
CA PHE A 82 12.69 -2.59 6.64
C PHE A 82 13.91 -1.76 6.20
N ALA A 83 14.91 -2.38 5.58
CA ALA A 83 16.06 -1.65 5.03
C ALA A 83 15.63 -0.67 3.91
N CYS A 84 14.72 -1.07 3.02
CA CYS A 84 14.15 -0.18 2.01
C CYS A 84 13.38 0.99 2.65
N GLN A 85 12.60 0.75 3.72
CA GLN A 85 11.89 1.82 4.43
C GLN A 85 12.86 2.83 5.05
N PHE A 86 13.93 2.35 5.67
CA PHE A 86 14.97 3.23 6.21
C PHE A 86 15.60 4.10 5.11
N GLY A 87 15.87 3.52 3.93
CA GLY A 87 16.34 4.27 2.77
C GLY A 87 15.36 5.35 2.30
N VAL A 88 14.04 5.05 2.29
CA VAL A 88 12.98 6.03 1.99
C VAL A 88 13.00 7.17 3.00
N ASN A 89 13.06 6.88 4.29
CA ASN A 89 13.06 7.90 5.34
C ASN A 89 14.26 8.84 5.22
N LEU A 90 15.44 8.31 4.92
CA LEU A 90 16.65 9.13 4.68
C LEU A 90 16.54 10.00 3.41
N SER A 91 15.75 9.58 2.43
CA SER A 91 15.52 10.32 1.18
C SER A 91 14.41 11.37 1.29
N ALA A 92 13.60 11.34 2.35
CA ALA A 92 12.49 12.26 2.55
C ALA A 92 12.42 12.78 4.01
N PRO A 93 13.48 13.46 4.52
CA PRO A 93 13.54 13.92 5.90
C PRO A 93 12.50 15.00 6.24
N HIS A 94 11.90 15.65 5.24
CA HIS A 94 10.80 16.60 5.39
C HIS A 94 9.46 15.92 5.71
N LEU A 95 9.33 14.60 5.41
CA LEU A 95 8.11 13.82 5.69
C LEU A 95 8.29 12.85 6.85
N PHE A 96 9.49 12.30 7.07
CA PHE A 96 9.73 11.19 7.98
C PHE A 96 11.01 11.36 8.80
N GLU A 97 10.97 10.95 10.05
CA GLU A 97 12.18 10.70 10.84
C GLU A 97 12.84 9.39 10.39
N PRO A 98 14.15 9.17 10.66
CA PRO A 98 14.90 8.01 10.15
C PRO A 98 14.27 6.65 10.50
N PHE A 99 13.63 6.52 11.65
CA PHE A 99 13.02 5.28 12.13
C PHE A 99 11.49 5.27 12.04
N THR A 100 10.86 6.23 11.38
CA THR A 100 9.42 6.25 11.17
C THR A 100 8.97 5.01 10.40
N PRO A 101 8.08 4.17 10.98
CA PRO A 101 7.54 3.03 10.26
C PRO A 101 6.56 3.48 9.19
N GLY A 102 6.92 3.26 7.92
CA GLY A 102 6.05 3.51 6.78
C GLY A 102 5.45 2.22 6.22
N ILE A 103 4.93 2.31 5.00
CA ILE A 103 4.21 1.20 4.35
C ILE A 103 5.10 -0.05 4.14
N LEU A 104 6.40 0.11 3.83
CA LEU A 104 7.29 -1.04 3.66
C LEU A 104 7.58 -1.72 5.00
N SER A 105 7.62 -0.98 6.11
CA SER A 105 7.71 -1.55 7.46
C SER A 105 6.46 -2.38 7.78
N LEU A 106 5.26 -1.86 7.50
CA LEU A 106 4.03 -2.62 7.61
C LEU A 106 4.08 -3.89 6.74
N MET A 107 4.50 -3.78 5.47
CA MET A 107 4.61 -4.94 4.58
C MET A 107 5.59 -5.98 5.12
N GLY A 108 6.73 -5.56 5.68
CA GLY A 108 7.68 -6.43 6.37
C GLY A 108 7.03 -7.17 7.56
N LEU A 109 6.29 -6.45 8.40
CA LEU A 109 5.58 -7.03 9.54
C LEU A 109 4.45 -7.97 9.09
N LEU A 110 3.71 -7.62 8.03
CA LEU A 110 2.68 -8.49 7.46
C LEU A 110 3.27 -9.80 6.91
N VAL A 111 4.47 -9.78 6.34
CA VAL A 111 5.17 -10.99 5.92
C VAL A 111 5.50 -11.88 7.12
N LEU A 112 5.97 -11.32 8.24
CA LEU A 112 6.27 -12.08 9.46
C LEU A 112 4.99 -12.63 10.12
N THR A 113 3.95 -11.82 10.20
CA THR A 113 2.69 -12.16 10.87
C THR A 113 1.70 -12.91 9.97
N GLN A 114 2.08 -13.27 8.73
CA GLN A 114 1.25 -14.02 7.78
C GLN A 114 0.59 -15.26 8.39
N PRO A 115 1.23 -16.06 9.30
CA PRO A 115 0.57 -17.21 9.94
C PRO A 115 -0.63 -16.83 10.80
N TRP A 116 -0.72 -15.59 11.27
CA TRP A 116 -1.87 -15.09 12.03
C TRP A 116 -3.00 -14.61 11.11
N TRP A 117 -2.80 -13.55 10.34
CA TRP A 117 -3.86 -12.93 9.54
C TRP A 117 -4.24 -13.75 8.28
N GLY A 118 -3.32 -14.58 7.75
CA GLY A 118 -3.56 -15.46 6.59
C GLY A 118 -4.02 -16.86 6.95
N ARG A 119 -4.28 -17.15 8.23
CA ARG A 119 -4.70 -18.48 8.68
C ARG A 119 -6.10 -18.83 8.20
N GLN A 120 -6.24 -20.03 7.62
CA GLN A 120 -7.51 -20.58 7.22
C GLN A 120 -8.11 -21.43 8.36
N TRP A 121 -8.92 -20.80 9.22
CA TRP A 121 -9.64 -21.45 10.33
C TRP A 121 -10.79 -22.31 9.84
N THR A 122 -11.38 -21.90 8.70
CA THR A 122 -12.53 -22.57 8.08
C THR A 122 -12.28 -22.71 6.57
N PRO A 123 -12.99 -23.61 5.87
CA PRO A 123 -12.91 -23.71 4.41
C PRO A 123 -13.56 -22.52 3.68
N ARG A 124 -14.19 -21.60 4.40
CA ARG A 124 -14.89 -20.43 3.84
C ARG A 124 -14.07 -19.15 4.01
N PRO A 125 -13.45 -18.59 2.96
CA PRO A 125 -12.53 -17.45 3.08
C PRO A 125 -13.14 -16.21 3.74
N LEU A 126 -14.42 -15.87 3.48
CA LEU A 126 -15.10 -14.73 4.10
C LEU A 126 -15.27 -14.90 5.62
N TYR A 127 -15.49 -16.13 6.11
CA TYR A 127 -15.57 -16.38 7.56
C TYR A 127 -14.21 -16.15 8.22
N ASN A 128 -13.11 -16.56 7.56
CA ASN A 128 -11.77 -16.32 8.08
C ASN A 128 -11.45 -14.82 8.15
N MET A 129 -11.87 -14.05 7.13
CA MET A 129 -11.76 -12.59 7.16
C MET A 129 -12.62 -11.99 8.29
N GLY A 130 -13.85 -12.48 8.48
CA GLY A 130 -14.74 -12.05 9.58
C GLY A 130 -14.14 -12.32 10.96
N ILE A 131 -13.54 -13.49 11.18
CA ILE A 131 -12.82 -13.82 12.43
C ILE A 131 -11.70 -12.81 12.68
N LEU A 132 -10.89 -12.48 11.65
CA LEU A 132 -9.84 -11.48 11.78
C LEU A 132 -10.43 -10.09 12.07
N CYS A 133 -11.54 -9.70 11.42
CA CYS A 133 -12.21 -8.42 11.73
C CYS A 133 -12.59 -8.32 13.20
N VAL A 134 -13.19 -9.39 13.76
CA VAL A 134 -13.54 -9.43 15.18
C VAL A 134 -12.30 -9.31 16.07
N GLN A 135 -11.21 -10.01 15.74
CA GLN A 135 -9.95 -9.91 16.47
C GLN A 135 -9.37 -8.48 16.41
N LEU A 136 -9.35 -7.85 15.22
CA LEU A 136 -8.87 -6.48 15.04
C LEU A 136 -9.71 -5.48 15.82
N MET A 137 -11.05 -5.61 15.78
CA MET A 137 -11.97 -4.77 16.55
C MET A 137 -11.74 -4.91 18.05
N PHE A 138 -11.60 -6.14 18.54
CA PHE A 138 -11.28 -6.39 19.94
C PHE A 138 -9.95 -5.75 20.35
N LEU A 139 -8.91 -5.90 19.53
CA LEU A 139 -7.61 -5.29 19.78
C LEU A 139 -7.68 -3.75 19.76
N LEU A 140 -8.42 -3.15 18.82
CA LEU A 140 -8.62 -1.70 18.78
C LEU A 140 -9.29 -1.18 20.05
N LEU A 141 -10.36 -1.87 20.52
CA LEU A 141 -11.05 -1.49 21.76
C LEU A 141 -10.16 -1.68 23.00
N LEU A 142 -9.40 -2.78 23.06
CA LEU A 142 -8.51 -3.07 24.17
C LEU A 142 -7.36 -2.07 24.25
N LEU A 143 -6.83 -1.64 23.11
CA LEU A 143 -5.65 -0.78 22.98
C LEU A 143 -6.00 0.71 22.79
N ASP A 144 -7.30 1.06 22.86
CA ASP A 144 -7.75 2.45 22.76
C ASP A 144 -7.02 3.44 23.66
N PRO A 145 -6.74 3.11 24.95
CA PRO A 145 -6.01 4.01 25.85
C PRO A 145 -4.55 4.30 25.43
N PHE A 146 -4.01 3.52 24.50
CA PHE A 146 -2.64 3.66 23.98
C PHE A 146 -2.57 4.34 22.61
N GLN A 147 -3.70 4.85 22.11
CA GLN A 147 -3.73 5.60 20.86
C GLN A 147 -3.00 6.94 20.99
N THR A 148 -2.35 7.36 19.92
CA THR A 148 -1.76 8.71 19.83
C THR A 148 -2.75 9.67 19.17
N PRO A 149 -2.57 10.99 19.37
CA PRO A 149 -3.30 12.01 18.62
C PRO A 149 -3.31 11.75 17.11
N SER A 150 -4.34 12.24 16.42
CA SER A 150 -4.51 12.04 14.98
C SER A 150 -3.65 12.95 14.12
N ASP A 151 -2.87 13.86 14.73
CA ASP A 151 -1.99 14.75 13.97
C ASP A 151 -0.81 14.00 13.34
N TRP A 152 -0.31 14.54 12.22
CA TRP A 152 0.77 13.93 11.46
C TRP A 152 2.08 13.85 12.26
N GLY A 153 2.44 14.92 12.96
CA GLY A 153 3.68 15.00 13.73
C GLY A 153 3.78 13.88 14.78
N ALA A 154 2.71 13.65 15.54
CA ALA A 154 2.67 12.60 16.55
C ALA A 154 2.81 11.18 15.97
N ARG A 155 2.45 10.97 14.70
CA ARG A 155 2.48 9.66 14.03
C ARG A 155 3.79 9.35 13.32
N VAL A 156 4.58 10.37 12.98
CA VAL A 156 5.88 10.20 12.32
C VAL A 156 7.05 10.35 13.28
N SER A 157 6.88 11.05 14.39
CA SER A 157 7.94 11.25 15.37
C SER A 157 8.31 9.95 16.09
N THR A 158 9.59 9.58 16.04
CA THR A 158 10.11 8.31 16.56
C THR A 158 11.33 8.53 17.46
N PRO A 159 11.14 9.20 18.63
CA PRO A 159 12.24 9.54 19.56
C PRO A 159 12.92 8.31 20.16
N SER A 160 12.32 7.13 20.05
CA SER A 160 12.89 5.87 20.54
C SER A 160 12.42 4.66 19.72
N LEU A 161 13.17 3.56 19.78
CA LEU A 161 12.78 2.28 19.17
C LEU A 161 11.49 1.72 19.76
N ALA A 162 11.18 2.00 21.03
CA ALA A 162 9.92 1.60 21.65
C ALA A 162 8.73 2.32 20.99
N VAL A 163 8.85 3.63 20.74
CA VAL A 163 7.83 4.41 20.01
C VAL A 163 7.71 3.91 18.58
N ALA A 164 8.82 3.65 17.87
CA ALA A 164 8.78 3.05 16.54
C ALA A 164 8.04 1.71 16.54
N GLY A 165 8.25 0.86 17.54
CA GLY A 165 7.52 -0.40 17.74
C GLY A 165 6.02 -0.18 17.93
N TRP A 166 5.60 0.78 18.77
CA TRP A 166 4.20 1.14 18.95
C TRP A 166 3.58 1.72 17.67
N HIS A 167 4.31 2.57 16.94
CA HIS A 167 3.87 3.09 15.65
C HIS A 167 3.68 1.97 14.62
N LEU A 168 4.54 0.98 14.61
CA LEU A 168 4.42 -0.16 13.72
C LEU A 168 3.22 -1.06 14.05
N LEU A 169 2.85 -1.17 15.34
CA LEU A 169 1.77 -2.04 15.77
C LEU A 169 0.40 -1.35 15.80
N LEU A 170 0.32 -0.09 16.29
CA LEU A 170 -0.95 0.54 16.65
C LEU A 170 -1.06 2.02 16.23
N THR A 171 -0.01 2.85 16.43
CA THR A 171 -0.18 4.31 16.52
C THR A 171 0.47 5.11 15.39
N GLY A 172 1.22 4.48 14.50
CA GLY A 172 1.92 5.16 13.40
C GLY A 172 1.06 5.49 12.19
N THR A 173 1.73 5.75 11.06
CA THR A 173 1.07 6.04 9.78
C THR A 173 0.40 4.80 9.18
N TYR A 174 1.06 3.64 9.28
CA TYR A 174 0.58 2.36 8.75
C TYR A 174 0.71 1.26 9.82
N PRO A 175 -0.06 1.30 10.90
CA PRO A 175 0.05 0.32 11.97
C PRO A 175 -0.53 -1.04 11.55
N LEU A 176 0.03 -2.14 12.06
CA LEU A 176 -0.48 -3.48 11.80
C LEU A 176 -1.98 -3.58 12.09
N ILE A 177 -2.42 -2.95 13.17
CA ILE A 177 -3.82 -2.86 13.56
C ILE A 177 -4.30 -1.43 13.21
N PRO A 178 -5.26 -1.26 12.27
CA PRO A 178 -6.10 -2.28 11.61
C PRO A 178 -5.62 -2.74 10.22
N TRP A 179 -4.45 -2.33 9.72
CA TRP A 179 -4.03 -2.52 8.32
C TRP A 179 -3.91 -3.99 7.87
N ALA A 180 -3.76 -4.95 8.80
CA ALA A 180 -3.80 -6.38 8.50
C ALA A 180 -5.11 -6.80 7.80
N PHE A 181 -6.20 -6.02 7.94
CA PHE A 181 -7.46 -6.20 7.23
C PHE A 181 -7.29 -6.23 5.72
N PHE A 182 -6.53 -5.30 5.14
CA PHE A 182 -6.31 -5.26 3.70
C PHE A 182 -5.50 -6.47 3.20
N ALA A 183 -4.52 -6.95 3.99
CA ALA A 183 -3.78 -8.17 3.65
C ALA A 183 -4.70 -9.40 3.66
N ALA A 184 -5.58 -9.52 4.65
CA ALA A 184 -6.57 -10.59 4.72
C ALA A 184 -7.61 -10.50 3.58
N PHE A 185 -7.99 -9.28 3.18
CA PHE A 185 -8.85 -9.07 2.02
C PHE A 185 -8.19 -9.61 0.74
N GLY A 186 -6.90 -9.31 0.52
CA GLY A 186 -6.12 -9.86 -0.60
C GLY A 186 -6.01 -11.39 -0.54
N ALA A 187 -5.80 -11.96 0.64
CA ALA A 187 -5.79 -13.40 0.84
C ALA A 187 -7.15 -14.04 0.49
N THR A 188 -8.25 -13.39 0.86
CA THR A 188 -9.61 -13.82 0.54
C THR A 188 -9.84 -13.82 -0.98
N ILE A 189 -9.44 -12.76 -1.69
CA ILE A 189 -9.51 -12.70 -3.15
C ILE A 189 -8.71 -13.86 -3.76
N SER A 190 -7.49 -14.11 -3.29
CA SER A 190 -6.63 -15.21 -3.75
C SER A 190 -7.32 -16.57 -3.63
N CYS A 191 -8.00 -16.82 -2.51
CA CYS A 191 -8.74 -18.08 -2.30
C CYS A 191 -9.91 -18.23 -3.27
N TYR A 192 -10.68 -17.16 -3.50
CA TYR A 192 -11.82 -17.20 -4.43
C TYR A 192 -11.41 -17.27 -5.90
N GLN A 193 -10.31 -16.66 -6.30
CA GLN A 193 -9.79 -16.79 -7.66
C GLN A 193 -9.47 -18.24 -8.04
N ARG A 194 -9.01 -19.06 -7.09
CA ARG A 194 -8.79 -20.50 -7.33
C ARG A 194 -10.06 -21.27 -7.66
N HIS A 195 -11.22 -20.72 -7.31
CA HIS A 195 -12.54 -21.30 -7.55
C HIS A 195 -13.34 -20.57 -8.62
N GLU A 196 -12.75 -19.61 -9.34
CA GLU A 196 -13.36 -18.82 -10.44
C GLU A 196 -14.58 -17.97 -10.02
N VAL A 197 -14.83 -17.79 -8.71
CA VAL A 197 -15.97 -17.02 -8.19
C VAL A 197 -15.60 -15.67 -7.59
N ALA A 198 -14.34 -15.24 -7.77
CA ALA A 198 -13.85 -14.02 -7.15
C ALA A 198 -14.61 -12.76 -7.62
N THR A 199 -14.90 -12.64 -8.92
CA THR A 199 -15.57 -11.47 -9.49
C THR A 199 -16.98 -11.28 -8.92
N ASP A 200 -17.77 -12.34 -8.80
CA ASP A 200 -19.13 -12.27 -8.25
C ASP A 200 -19.13 -11.85 -6.78
N ILE A 201 -18.20 -12.39 -6.00
CA ILE A 201 -18.06 -12.04 -4.58
C ILE A 201 -17.59 -10.59 -4.43
N LEU A 202 -16.59 -10.17 -5.21
CA LEU A 202 -16.12 -8.78 -5.19
C LEU A 202 -17.22 -7.81 -5.60
N LEU A 203 -18.05 -8.15 -6.60
CA LEU A 203 -19.18 -7.32 -7.02
C LEU A 203 -20.20 -7.15 -5.87
N ARG A 204 -20.58 -8.25 -5.19
CA ARG A 204 -21.50 -8.19 -4.05
C ARG A 204 -20.93 -7.36 -2.90
N LEU A 205 -19.66 -7.57 -2.56
CA LEU A 205 -18.99 -6.79 -1.51
C LEU A 205 -18.88 -5.30 -1.88
N SER A 206 -18.61 -5.00 -3.16
CA SER A 206 -18.57 -3.62 -3.66
C SER A 206 -19.92 -2.93 -3.57
N LEU A 207 -21.01 -3.62 -3.91
CA LEU A 207 -22.35 -3.06 -3.80
C LEU A 207 -22.70 -2.73 -2.34
N ILE A 208 -22.43 -3.64 -1.41
CA ILE A 208 -22.61 -3.40 0.04
C ILE A 208 -21.75 -2.22 0.49
N GLY A 209 -20.47 -2.20 0.11
CA GLY A 209 -19.55 -1.16 0.47
C GLY A 209 -19.91 0.21 -0.10
N LEU A 210 -20.45 0.27 -1.34
CA LEU A 210 -20.98 1.51 -1.94
C LEU A 210 -22.18 2.04 -1.15
N VAL A 211 -23.11 1.17 -0.74
CA VAL A 211 -24.27 1.58 0.08
C VAL A 211 -23.79 2.15 1.42
N ILE A 212 -22.85 1.49 2.08
CA ILE A 212 -22.27 1.99 3.36
C ILE A 212 -21.54 3.31 3.13
N SER A 213 -20.69 3.42 2.10
CA SER A 213 -19.96 4.66 1.80
C SER A 213 -20.91 5.82 1.47
N PHE A 214 -22.00 5.55 0.74
CA PHE A 214 -23.02 6.54 0.49
C PHE A 214 -23.76 6.96 1.77
N ALA A 215 -24.07 6.01 2.65
CA ALA A 215 -24.67 6.33 3.95
C ALA A 215 -23.77 7.21 4.81
N THR A 216 -22.43 6.98 4.79
CA THR A 216 -21.47 7.86 5.50
C THR A 216 -21.40 9.25 4.88
N LEU A 217 -21.53 9.39 3.56
CA LEU A 217 -21.62 10.70 2.90
C LEU A 217 -22.89 11.45 3.30
N VAL A 218 -24.04 10.78 3.30
CA VAL A 218 -25.31 11.36 3.74
C VAL A 218 -25.23 11.80 5.20
N TYR A 219 -24.61 10.98 6.06
CA TYR A 219 -24.37 11.35 7.46
C TYR A 219 -23.48 12.60 7.56
N SER A 220 -22.37 12.66 6.83
CA SER A 220 -21.44 13.80 6.78
C SER A 220 -22.19 15.11 6.46
N VAL A 221 -23.01 15.09 5.40
CA VAL A 221 -23.80 16.25 4.99
C VAL A 221 -24.82 16.67 6.06
N ARG A 222 -25.51 15.71 6.69
CA ARG A 222 -26.53 16.01 7.72
C ARG A 222 -25.94 16.48 9.05
N ALA A 223 -24.78 15.94 9.41
CA ALA A 223 -24.09 16.27 10.66
C ALA A 223 -23.16 17.49 10.52
N GLU A 224 -23.03 18.05 9.29
CA GLU A 224 -22.10 19.15 8.97
C GLU A 224 -20.64 18.82 9.33
N VAL A 225 -20.26 17.55 9.24
CA VAL A 225 -18.89 17.05 9.48
C VAL A 225 -18.22 16.78 8.14
N VAL A 226 -16.93 17.07 8.02
CA VAL A 226 -16.16 16.78 6.80
C VAL A 226 -16.21 15.28 6.51
N TRP A 227 -16.46 14.91 5.23
CA TRP A 227 -16.62 13.50 4.88
C TRP A 227 -15.31 12.71 4.96
N ALA A 228 -14.22 13.24 4.40
CA ALA A 228 -12.94 12.53 4.36
C ALA A 228 -11.77 13.50 4.50
N LEU A 229 -10.84 13.17 5.40
CA LEU A 229 -9.57 13.85 5.60
C LEU A 229 -8.44 12.84 5.77
N PRO A 230 -7.19 13.21 5.44
CA PRO A 230 -6.03 12.39 5.81
C PRO A 230 -5.89 12.24 7.33
N THR A 231 -6.09 13.34 8.08
CA THR A 231 -5.99 13.44 9.55
C THR A 231 -7.07 14.36 10.08
N GLY A 232 -7.34 14.34 11.38
CA GLY A 232 -8.29 15.25 12.03
C GLY A 232 -9.70 14.68 12.12
N ASP A 233 -10.69 15.56 12.35
CA ASP A 233 -12.08 15.20 12.59
C ASP A 233 -12.85 15.08 11.26
N ALA A 234 -13.03 13.86 10.80
CA ALA A 234 -13.81 13.52 9.62
C ALA A 234 -14.51 12.18 9.79
N VAL A 235 -15.54 11.95 8.96
CA VAL A 235 -16.25 10.65 8.96
C VAL A 235 -15.33 9.52 8.49
N LEU A 236 -14.51 9.77 7.46
CA LEU A 236 -13.47 8.89 6.97
C LEU A 236 -12.10 9.52 7.29
N THR A 237 -11.25 8.79 8.03
CA THR A 237 -9.88 9.22 8.30
C THR A 237 -8.89 8.14 7.87
N PHE A 238 -7.80 8.57 7.25
CA PHE A 238 -6.71 7.67 6.85
C PHE A 238 -5.70 7.46 7.99
N PHE A 239 -5.42 8.51 8.76
CA PHE A 239 -4.50 8.53 9.91
C PHE A 239 -5.22 9.04 11.19
N PRO A 240 -5.72 8.17 12.06
CA PRO A 240 -5.77 6.70 12.02
C PRO A 240 -6.80 6.20 10.99
N ALA A 241 -6.52 5.00 10.43
CA ALA A 241 -7.47 4.35 9.55
C ALA A 241 -8.70 3.89 10.34
N ASN A 242 -9.82 4.60 10.19
CA ASN A 242 -11.08 4.27 10.86
C ASN A 242 -11.93 3.28 10.05
N ILE A 243 -12.98 2.72 10.66
CA ILE A 243 -13.84 1.70 10.02
C ILE A 243 -14.48 2.20 8.73
N PRO A 244 -15.09 3.41 8.67
CA PRO A 244 -15.63 3.94 7.42
C PRO A 244 -14.59 4.01 6.29
N PHE A 245 -13.35 4.41 6.60
CA PHE A 245 -12.26 4.41 5.64
C PHE A 245 -11.91 2.99 5.16
N LEU A 246 -11.80 2.01 6.08
CA LEU A 246 -11.51 0.62 5.71
C LEU A 246 -12.55 0.07 4.73
N VAL A 247 -13.83 0.34 4.97
CA VAL A 247 -14.93 -0.10 4.08
C VAL A 247 -14.84 0.60 2.73
N ALA A 248 -14.71 1.93 2.71
CA ALA A 248 -14.63 2.70 1.46
C ALA A 248 -13.40 2.31 0.62
N ALA A 249 -12.23 2.14 1.27
CA ALA A 249 -11.00 1.74 0.60
C ALA A 249 -11.08 0.31 0.05
N CYS A 250 -11.63 -0.65 0.80
CA CYS A 250 -11.87 -2.01 0.28
C CYS A 250 -12.84 -2.02 -0.90
N THR A 251 -13.86 -1.17 -0.85
CA THR A 251 -14.80 -1.01 -1.98
C THR A 251 -14.06 -0.52 -3.22
N GLY A 252 -13.25 0.52 -3.09
CA GLY A 252 -12.44 1.06 -4.19
C GLY A 252 -11.44 0.01 -4.74
N VAL A 253 -10.75 -0.72 -3.87
CA VAL A 253 -9.83 -1.80 -4.26
C VAL A 253 -10.57 -2.93 -4.98
N ALA A 254 -11.76 -3.33 -4.49
CA ALA A 254 -12.57 -4.36 -5.14
C ALA A 254 -13.02 -3.94 -6.55
N LEU A 255 -13.47 -2.69 -6.72
CA LEU A 255 -13.85 -2.14 -8.02
C LEU A 255 -12.65 -2.09 -8.99
N LEU A 256 -11.47 -1.64 -8.52
CA LEU A 256 -10.24 -1.66 -9.32
C LEU A 256 -9.84 -3.09 -9.70
N TRP A 257 -10.03 -4.05 -8.80
CA TRP A 257 -9.73 -5.47 -9.07
C TRP A 257 -10.68 -6.04 -10.12
N ILE A 258 -11.99 -5.78 -10.02
CA ILE A 258 -12.98 -6.18 -11.01
C ILE A 258 -12.62 -5.57 -12.37
N LEU A 259 -12.37 -4.25 -12.42
CA LEU A 259 -11.97 -3.56 -13.66
C LEU A 259 -10.73 -4.21 -14.28
N ALA A 260 -9.71 -4.52 -13.47
CA ALA A 260 -8.48 -5.13 -13.93
C ALA A 260 -8.65 -6.56 -14.43
N SER A 261 -9.54 -7.34 -13.81
CA SER A 261 -9.77 -8.75 -14.16
C SER A 261 -10.73 -8.92 -15.35
N THR A 262 -11.61 -7.95 -15.57
CA THR A 262 -12.63 -8.02 -16.66
C THR A 262 -12.24 -7.23 -17.90
N THR A 263 -11.29 -6.30 -17.77
CA THR A 263 -10.81 -5.46 -18.87
C THR A 263 -9.28 -5.52 -18.98
N ARG A 264 -8.72 -5.02 -20.07
CA ARG A 264 -7.26 -4.85 -20.22
C ARG A 264 -6.78 -3.45 -19.83
N ALA A 265 -7.61 -2.68 -19.13
CA ALA A 265 -7.34 -1.27 -18.83
C ALA A 265 -6.02 -1.04 -18.07
N VAL A 266 -5.67 -1.96 -17.16
CA VAL A 266 -4.45 -1.87 -16.34
C VAL A 266 -3.24 -2.59 -16.92
N ASP A 267 -3.39 -3.39 -17.98
CA ASP A 267 -2.30 -4.22 -18.54
C ASP A 267 -1.11 -3.37 -19.01
N ARG A 268 -1.36 -2.13 -19.46
CA ARG A 268 -0.34 -1.15 -19.84
C ARG A 268 0.62 -0.79 -18.71
N PHE A 269 0.21 -0.96 -17.46
CA PHE A 269 1.04 -0.71 -16.28
C PHE A 269 1.80 -1.96 -15.80
N SER A 270 1.67 -3.11 -16.48
CA SER A 270 2.27 -4.36 -16.03
C SER A 270 3.80 -4.34 -16.00
N GLU A 271 4.45 -3.68 -16.94
CA GLU A 271 5.90 -3.51 -16.96
C GLU A 271 6.38 -2.69 -15.75
N LEU A 272 5.71 -1.59 -15.47
CA LEU A 272 5.93 -0.76 -14.28
C LEU A 272 5.70 -1.57 -12.98
N GLY A 273 4.65 -2.38 -12.93
CA GLY A 273 4.35 -3.21 -11.76
C GLY A 273 5.44 -4.22 -11.41
N ARG A 274 6.27 -4.60 -12.37
CA ARG A 274 7.43 -5.49 -12.18
C ARG A 274 8.65 -4.83 -11.56
N THR A 275 8.68 -3.49 -11.52
CA THR A 275 9.69 -2.64 -10.88
C THR A 275 9.09 -1.74 -9.80
N SER A 276 7.91 -2.10 -9.28
CA SER A 276 7.12 -1.27 -8.38
C SER A 276 7.84 -0.92 -7.07
N LEU A 277 8.63 -1.85 -6.49
CA LEU A 277 9.41 -1.59 -5.28
C LEU A 277 10.58 -0.62 -5.57
N SER A 278 11.25 -0.80 -6.71
CA SER A 278 12.34 0.09 -7.13
C SER A 278 11.82 1.51 -7.34
N VAL A 279 10.74 1.66 -8.10
CA VAL A 279 10.07 2.96 -8.31
C VAL A 279 9.61 3.55 -6.99
N TYR A 280 8.98 2.72 -6.11
CA TYR A 280 8.52 3.17 -4.80
C TYR A 280 9.65 3.75 -3.94
N VAL A 281 10.82 3.12 -3.91
CA VAL A 281 11.94 3.62 -3.10
C VAL A 281 12.62 4.83 -3.74
N VAL A 282 12.86 4.78 -5.05
CA VAL A 282 13.72 5.78 -5.72
C VAL A 282 12.97 7.07 -6.02
N HIS A 283 11.62 7.07 -6.14
CA HIS A 283 10.88 8.32 -6.39
C HIS A 283 11.00 9.36 -5.26
N PHE A 284 11.40 8.97 -4.05
CA PHE A 284 11.67 9.91 -2.97
C PHE A 284 12.98 10.69 -3.16
N VAL A 285 13.95 10.16 -3.90
CA VAL A 285 15.26 10.77 -4.06
C VAL A 285 15.20 12.18 -4.63
N PRO A 286 14.42 12.49 -5.69
CA PRO A 286 14.32 13.86 -6.19
C PRO A 286 13.75 14.86 -5.17
N PHE A 287 12.92 14.42 -4.21
CA PHE A 287 12.37 15.33 -3.20
C PHE A 287 13.43 15.94 -2.29
N VAL A 288 14.61 15.32 -2.14
CA VAL A 288 15.73 15.91 -1.40
C VAL A 288 16.05 17.34 -1.89
N TRP A 289 15.86 17.62 -3.19
CA TRP A 289 16.12 18.91 -3.80
C TRP A 289 14.87 19.68 -4.19
N LEU A 290 13.73 19.02 -4.32
CA LEU A 290 12.52 19.58 -4.92
C LEU A 290 11.41 19.86 -3.88
N TYR A 291 11.60 19.52 -2.61
CA TYR A 291 10.52 19.55 -1.62
C TYR A 291 10.01 20.95 -1.25
N GLN A 292 10.81 22.00 -1.47
CA GLN A 292 10.46 23.40 -1.14
C GLN A 292 9.93 24.20 -2.34
N LEU A 293 9.69 23.59 -3.49
CA LEU A 293 9.30 24.34 -4.70
C LEU A 293 7.95 25.03 -4.54
N ASP A 294 7.00 24.41 -3.90
CA ASP A 294 5.66 24.96 -3.67
C ASP A 294 5.69 26.20 -2.76
N GLU A 295 6.50 26.18 -1.70
CA GLU A 295 6.71 27.31 -0.79
C GLU A 295 7.50 28.43 -1.50
N THR A 296 8.59 28.09 -2.19
CA THR A 296 9.47 29.05 -2.87
C THR A 296 8.73 29.85 -3.94
N TYR A 297 7.79 29.21 -4.66
CA TYR A 297 7.04 29.84 -5.76
C TYR A 297 5.58 30.09 -5.40
N ALA A 298 5.17 29.91 -4.14
CA ALA A 298 3.81 30.12 -3.64
C ALA A 298 2.73 29.49 -4.55
N TRP A 299 2.85 28.18 -4.77
CA TRP A 299 1.96 27.46 -5.71
C TRP A 299 0.49 27.47 -5.26
N SER A 300 -0.40 27.67 -6.22
CA SER A 300 -1.83 27.45 -6.03
C SER A 300 -2.15 25.96 -5.95
N ALA A 301 -3.32 25.61 -5.42
CA ALA A 301 -3.80 24.21 -5.36
C ALA A 301 -3.81 23.55 -6.76
N SER A 302 -4.17 24.29 -7.80
CA SER A 302 -4.13 23.79 -9.19
C SER A 302 -2.71 23.51 -9.68
N MET A 303 -1.75 24.38 -9.34
CA MET A 303 -0.35 24.19 -9.72
C MET A 303 0.26 23.00 -9.00
N SER A 304 0.04 22.85 -7.70
CA SER A 304 0.44 21.69 -6.90
C SER A 304 -0.13 20.39 -7.46
N ALA A 305 -1.42 20.35 -7.77
CA ALA A 305 -2.08 19.19 -8.35
C ALA A 305 -1.54 18.84 -9.75
N LEU A 306 -1.32 19.85 -10.61
CA LEU A 306 -0.74 19.63 -11.94
C LEU A 306 0.68 19.09 -11.85
N THR A 307 1.53 19.68 -11.01
CA THR A 307 2.91 19.23 -10.83
C THR A 307 2.96 17.81 -10.27
N THR A 308 2.07 17.48 -9.32
CA THR A 308 1.89 16.12 -8.80
C THR A 308 1.57 15.13 -9.92
N LEU A 309 0.65 15.46 -10.83
CA LEU A 309 0.32 14.61 -11.96
C LEU A 309 1.48 14.47 -12.95
N VAL A 310 2.15 15.57 -13.29
CA VAL A 310 3.33 15.54 -14.18
C VAL A 310 4.42 14.66 -13.58
N TYR A 311 4.73 14.83 -12.29
CA TYR A 311 5.69 13.99 -11.57
C TYR A 311 5.32 12.51 -11.62
N THR A 312 4.05 12.20 -11.40
CA THR A 312 3.53 10.82 -11.47
C THR A 312 3.69 10.23 -12.87
N LEU A 313 3.38 10.99 -13.93
CA LEU A 313 3.55 10.56 -15.32
C LEU A 313 5.02 10.35 -15.69
N VAL A 314 5.91 11.21 -15.22
CA VAL A 314 7.36 11.04 -15.40
C VAL A 314 7.82 9.72 -14.79
N TRP A 315 7.36 9.38 -13.57
CA TRP A 315 7.70 8.09 -12.95
C TRP A 315 7.05 6.90 -13.64
N ALA A 316 5.89 7.05 -14.27
CA ALA A 316 5.30 6.01 -15.12
C ALA A 316 6.22 5.67 -16.31
N ILE A 317 6.78 6.70 -16.94
CA ILE A 317 7.73 6.55 -18.05
C ILE A 317 9.04 5.95 -17.55
N ILE A 318 9.64 6.53 -16.49
CA ILE A 318 10.91 6.08 -15.92
C ILE A 318 10.80 4.59 -15.50
N GLY A 319 9.76 4.20 -14.77
CA GLY A 319 9.60 2.83 -14.29
C GLY A 319 9.40 1.82 -15.43
N THR A 320 8.70 2.21 -16.50
CA THR A 320 8.54 1.39 -17.71
C THR A 320 9.88 1.22 -18.44
N LEU A 321 10.63 2.32 -18.63
CA LEU A 321 11.96 2.28 -19.25
C LEU A 321 12.95 1.50 -18.39
N TRP A 322 12.88 1.63 -17.07
CA TRP A 322 13.70 0.85 -16.14
C TRP A 322 13.50 -0.65 -16.35
N TYR A 323 12.24 -1.08 -16.40
CA TYR A 323 11.93 -2.50 -16.67
C TYR A 323 12.51 -2.97 -18.02
N ARG A 324 12.37 -2.16 -19.07
CA ARG A 324 12.80 -2.53 -20.43
C ARG A 324 14.31 -2.61 -20.58
N HIS A 325 15.05 -1.67 -20.00
CA HIS A 325 16.47 -1.50 -20.28
C HIS A 325 17.40 -1.98 -19.15
N VAL A 326 17.00 -1.81 -17.88
CA VAL A 326 17.89 -2.03 -16.73
C VAL A 326 17.29 -2.88 -15.62
N ARG A 327 16.31 -3.73 -15.95
CA ARG A 327 15.59 -4.57 -14.96
C ARG A 327 16.49 -5.40 -14.03
N GLY A 328 17.70 -5.74 -14.48
CA GLY A 328 18.69 -6.47 -13.68
C GLY A 328 19.12 -5.72 -12.42
N TRP A 329 19.09 -4.40 -12.46
CA TRP A 329 19.47 -3.47 -11.39
C TRP A 329 18.23 -2.96 -10.64
N SER A 330 17.28 -3.83 -10.34
CA SER A 330 16.08 -3.48 -9.60
C SER A 330 16.10 -4.10 -8.20
N LEU A 331 15.44 -3.44 -7.24
CA LEU A 331 15.28 -3.95 -5.87
C LEU A 331 14.52 -5.29 -5.85
N GLU A 332 13.62 -5.51 -6.80
CA GLU A 332 12.95 -6.80 -6.98
C GLU A 332 13.93 -7.91 -7.37
N THR A 333 14.91 -7.61 -8.20
CA THR A 333 15.96 -8.56 -8.60
C THR A 333 16.89 -8.84 -7.42
N LEU A 334 17.28 -7.79 -6.70
CA LEU A 334 18.08 -7.90 -5.49
C LEU A 334 17.36 -8.71 -4.40
N LEU A 335 16.07 -8.43 -4.16
CA LEU A 335 15.27 -9.21 -3.21
C LEU A 335 15.19 -10.69 -3.62
N ARG A 336 15.00 -10.98 -4.91
CA ARG A 336 14.98 -12.37 -5.41
C ARG A 336 16.31 -13.08 -5.19
N SER A 337 17.43 -12.40 -5.43
CA SER A 337 18.76 -12.98 -5.17
C SER A 337 19.00 -13.20 -3.68
N TRP A 338 18.60 -12.24 -2.84
CA TRP A 338 18.66 -12.32 -1.38
C TRP A 338 17.85 -13.48 -0.79
N MET A 339 16.74 -13.83 -1.44
CA MET A 339 15.87 -14.93 -1.02
C MET A 339 16.31 -16.32 -1.51
N LYS A 340 17.22 -16.43 -2.48
CA LYS A 340 17.75 -17.72 -2.94
C LYS A 340 18.54 -18.39 -1.82
N ARG A 341 18.39 -19.71 -1.69
CA ARG A 341 19.21 -20.51 -0.77
C ARG A 341 20.56 -20.83 -1.44
N PRO A 342 21.62 -21.07 -0.65
CA PRO A 342 22.89 -21.57 -1.19
C PRO A 342 22.73 -22.88 -1.98
N SER A 343 21.77 -23.74 -1.60
CA SER A 343 21.42 -24.99 -2.29
C SER A 343 20.76 -24.81 -3.66
N ASP A 344 20.28 -23.60 -3.97
CA ASP A 344 19.63 -23.29 -5.26
C ASP A 344 20.65 -22.75 -6.29
N LEU A 345 21.91 -22.63 -5.91
CA LEU A 345 23.00 -22.26 -6.82
C LEU A 345 23.37 -23.48 -7.65
N PRO A 346 23.54 -23.37 -8.98
CA PRO A 346 24.02 -24.46 -9.78
C PRO A 346 25.38 -24.92 -9.22
N HIS A 347 25.50 -26.21 -8.92
CA HIS A 347 26.80 -26.79 -8.59
C HIS A 347 27.75 -26.47 -9.76
N PRO A 348 28.96 -25.99 -9.49
CA PRO A 348 29.97 -25.88 -10.54
C PRO A 348 30.08 -27.28 -11.17
N SER A 349 29.74 -27.39 -12.47
CA SER A 349 29.92 -28.63 -13.22
C SER A 349 31.39 -28.98 -13.14
N ASN A 350 31.74 -30.15 -12.57
CA ASN A 350 33.05 -30.75 -12.67
C ASN A 350 33.28 -31.15 -14.13
N SER A 351 33.51 -30.18 -15.00
CA SER A 351 33.89 -30.38 -16.40
C SER A 351 35.29 -29.82 -16.65
N GLU A 352 36.24 -30.06 -15.73
CA GLU A 352 37.66 -29.91 -15.98
C GLU A 352 38.38 -31.01 -15.19
N ALA A 353 38.20 -32.26 -15.61
CA ALA A 353 39.06 -33.35 -15.25
C ALA A 353 38.85 -34.47 -16.28
N GLU A 354 39.33 -34.28 -17.52
CA GLU A 354 39.81 -35.32 -18.43
C GLU A 354 40.84 -34.71 -19.39
#